data_a240462cd8ddac89dc032570e8ebba24
#
_entry.id   a240462cd8ddac89dc032570e8ebba24
#
_cell.length_a   1.000
_cell.length_b   1.000
_cell.length_c   1.000
_cell.angle_alpha   90.00
_cell.angle_beta   90.00
_cell.angle_gamma   90.00
#
_symmetry.space_group_name_H-M   'P 1'
#
loop_
_entity.id
_entity.type
_entity.pdbx_description
1 polymer ?
#
loop_
_entity_poly.entity_id
_entity_poly.type
_entity_poly.pdbx_seq_one_letter_code
_entity_poly.pdbx_strand_id
1 'polypeptide(L)'
;MSCLEPLKKQKLLVIQSKIHSMKYSTTEFLKTATNTAEHFGFRKVEGFKNEPLCKNCSTTLSHTITPEDISQNTHNGLLSSYIATFCDNNLHALNAPVLLYSTEQIADTQDISIAFNIFNVQKSIAEAILIQMSRSLLQDLGHTDHTVRINSLGDNESATRYSRELANFLKKRLDSMSSNARESMKEHPLKALLELIKEDHDLSYRCPNPLEYLSDQSRKHFREIVEYLDMTETPYEIDPKMVNNFDCYSDALFSIEDKNFADNEASNLSIQGGRYDDFIFNKTKNRIPAVGTIITLKGINKPLTRIPRNKKSEPDVYVVQLGFGPKIRSLMIIDELRRAGIPVHHDLASDSLSAQIREAEARGVRYTIIVGQKEFIDQTVILRDMKERNQENIRPDQMLKKLKKQLALA
;
A
#
# COMPACT_ATOMS: atom_id res chain seq x y z
N MET A 1 -31.38 -44.59 -23.65
CA MET A 1 -30.39 -43.55 -24.02
C MET A 1 -31.04 -42.18 -23.91
N SER A 2 -31.24 -41.57 -22.74
CA SER A 2 -31.76 -40.18 -22.65
C SER A 2 -31.64 -39.53 -21.26
N CYS A 3 -30.74 -39.95 -20.36
CA CYS A 3 -30.58 -39.30 -19.07
C CYS A 3 -29.23 -38.60 -18.83
N LEU A 4 -28.37 -38.50 -19.85
CA LEU A 4 -27.02 -37.91 -19.70
C LEU A 4 -26.88 -36.49 -20.32
N GLU A 5 -27.85 -36.00 -21.05
CA GLU A 5 -27.79 -34.66 -21.66
C GLU A 5 -28.05 -33.48 -20.67
N PRO A 6 -28.95 -33.58 -19.64
CA PRO A 6 -29.17 -32.47 -18.75
C PRO A 6 -27.98 -32.14 -17.85
N LEU A 7 -27.22 -33.15 -17.43
CA LEU A 7 -26.05 -32.99 -16.57
C LEU A 7 -24.84 -32.36 -17.29
N LYS A 8 -24.70 -32.60 -18.58
CA LYS A 8 -23.66 -31.93 -19.40
C LYS A 8 -24.01 -30.46 -19.67
N LYS A 9 -25.29 -30.14 -19.93
CA LYS A 9 -25.73 -28.75 -20.07
C LYS A 9 -25.63 -27.96 -18.76
N GLN A 10 -25.99 -28.57 -17.63
CA GLN A 10 -25.80 -27.90 -16.33
C GLN A 10 -24.32 -27.69 -15.97
N LYS A 11 -23.44 -28.67 -16.26
CA LYS A 11 -21.98 -28.46 -16.08
C LYS A 11 -21.40 -27.43 -17.06
N LEU A 12 -21.89 -27.35 -18.30
CA LEU A 12 -21.49 -26.30 -19.24
C LEU A 12 -22.02 -24.90 -18.82
N LEU A 13 -23.24 -24.81 -18.30
CA LEU A 13 -23.80 -23.57 -17.76
C LEU A 13 -23.08 -23.11 -16.49
N VAL A 14 -22.70 -24.03 -15.60
CA VAL A 14 -21.89 -23.75 -14.41
C VAL A 14 -20.45 -23.37 -14.79
N ILE A 15 -19.90 -23.92 -15.87
CA ILE A 15 -18.59 -23.52 -16.40
C ILE A 15 -18.70 -22.20 -17.15
N GLN A 16 -19.78 -21.92 -17.85
CA GLN A 16 -20.01 -20.61 -18.51
C GLN A 16 -20.38 -19.50 -17.53
N SER A 17 -21.03 -19.78 -16.39
CA SER A 17 -21.25 -18.79 -15.33
C SER A 17 -19.98 -18.51 -14.49
N LYS A 18 -18.95 -19.38 -14.54
CA LYS A 18 -17.64 -19.14 -13.92
C LYS A 18 -16.67 -18.32 -14.78
N ILE A 19 -17.03 -18.01 -16.02
CA ILE A 19 -16.30 -17.05 -16.85
C ILE A 19 -17.05 -15.70 -16.73
N HIS A 20 -17.18 -15.14 -15.53
CA HIS A 20 -17.30 -13.70 -15.42
C HIS A 20 -15.98 -13.13 -15.92
N SER A 21 -16.02 -12.58 -17.11
CA SER A 21 -14.89 -12.01 -17.82
C SER A 21 -14.20 -11.02 -16.90
N MET A 22 -12.95 -11.30 -16.52
CA MET A 22 -12.08 -10.26 -15.97
C MET A 22 -12.23 -9.05 -16.90
N LYS A 23 -12.61 -7.90 -16.38
CA LYS A 23 -12.77 -6.65 -17.15
C LYS A 23 -11.47 -6.25 -17.87
N TYR A 24 -10.34 -6.86 -17.49
CA TYR A 24 -8.99 -6.57 -17.99
C TYR A 24 -8.13 -7.84 -18.04
N SER A 25 -7.16 -7.86 -18.93
CA SER A 25 -6.16 -8.93 -19.03
C SER A 25 -5.07 -8.77 -17.96
N THR A 26 -4.36 -9.86 -17.65
CA THR A 26 -3.19 -9.83 -16.78
C THR A 26 -2.15 -8.78 -17.18
N THR A 27 -1.89 -8.68 -18.50
CA THR A 27 -0.94 -7.70 -19.04
C THR A 27 -1.42 -6.26 -18.82
N GLU A 28 -2.70 -6.02 -18.96
CA GLU A 28 -3.32 -4.72 -18.70
C GLU A 28 -3.28 -4.38 -17.21
N PHE A 29 -3.64 -5.32 -16.33
CA PHE A 29 -3.49 -5.15 -14.88
C PHE A 29 -2.07 -4.75 -14.49
N LEU A 30 -1.07 -5.53 -14.90
CA LEU A 30 0.33 -5.26 -14.55
C LEU A 30 0.84 -3.96 -15.16
N LYS A 31 0.45 -3.65 -16.41
CA LYS A 31 0.81 -2.39 -17.06
C LYS A 31 0.22 -1.19 -16.32
N THR A 32 -1.05 -1.26 -15.95
CA THR A 32 -1.73 -0.20 -15.19
C THR A 32 -1.11 -0.05 -13.81
N ALA A 33 -0.92 -1.16 -13.09
CA ALA A 33 -0.34 -1.15 -11.76
C ALA A 33 1.08 -0.57 -11.74
N THR A 34 1.95 -0.98 -12.68
CA THR A 34 3.32 -0.46 -12.76
C THR A 34 3.34 1.01 -13.16
N ASN A 35 2.49 1.43 -14.10
CA ASN A 35 2.41 2.84 -14.51
C ASN A 35 1.94 3.73 -13.34
N THR A 36 0.90 3.31 -12.62
CA THR A 36 0.40 4.03 -11.45
C THR A 36 1.48 4.13 -10.37
N ALA A 37 2.13 3.00 -10.03
CA ALA A 37 3.20 2.97 -9.04
C ALA A 37 4.36 3.93 -9.38
N GLU A 38 4.86 3.87 -10.61
CA GLU A 38 5.97 4.72 -11.04
C GLU A 38 5.59 6.21 -11.04
N HIS A 39 4.31 6.53 -11.25
CA HIS A 39 3.83 7.91 -11.12
C HIS A 39 3.87 8.39 -9.66
N PHE A 40 3.58 7.50 -8.71
CA PHE A 40 3.73 7.76 -7.28
C PHE A 40 5.16 7.62 -6.77
N GLY A 41 6.16 7.57 -7.65
CA GLY A 41 7.58 7.55 -7.30
C GLY A 41 8.17 6.17 -6.98
N PHE A 42 7.39 5.09 -7.11
CA PHE A 42 7.92 3.74 -6.91
C PHE A 42 8.82 3.32 -8.06
N ARG A 43 9.86 2.56 -7.73
CA ARG A 43 10.80 1.98 -8.69
C ARG A 43 10.75 0.47 -8.62
N LYS A 44 10.94 -0.17 -9.77
CA LYS A 44 11.05 -1.63 -9.80
C LYS A 44 12.30 -2.08 -9.04
N VAL A 45 12.18 -3.14 -8.24
CA VAL A 45 13.29 -3.70 -7.44
C VAL A 45 14.55 -3.94 -8.30
N GLU A 46 14.41 -4.53 -9.47
CA GLU A 46 15.53 -4.82 -10.38
C GLU A 46 16.21 -3.56 -10.95
N GLY A 47 15.64 -2.38 -10.74
CA GLY A 47 16.21 -1.09 -11.16
C GLY A 47 17.20 -0.50 -10.15
N PHE A 48 17.27 -1.07 -8.94
CA PHE A 48 18.25 -0.67 -7.95
C PHE A 48 19.54 -1.45 -8.21
N LYS A 49 20.62 -0.73 -8.49
CA LYS A 49 21.97 -1.29 -8.47
C LYS A 49 22.45 -1.27 -7.04
N ASN A 50 23.31 -2.23 -6.67
CA ASN A 50 24.01 -2.19 -5.39
C ASN A 50 24.62 -0.80 -5.20
N GLU A 51 24.07 -0.03 -4.27
CA GLU A 51 24.61 1.27 -3.92
C GLU A 51 25.98 1.05 -3.26
N PRO A 52 27.03 1.71 -3.72
CA PRO A 52 28.34 1.58 -3.09
C PRO A 52 28.26 2.12 -1.67
N LEU A 53 28.55 1.26 -0.70
CA LEU A 53 28.67 1.69 0.68
C LEU A 53 29.80 2.72 0.80
N CYS A 54 29.52 3.87 1.40
CA CYS A 54 30.55 4.81 1.77
C CYS A 54 31.54 4.12 2.72
N LYS A 55 32.84 4.12 2.39
CA LYS A 55 33.89 3.41 3.12
C LYS A 55 33.93 3.70 4.63
N ASN A 56 33.36 4.83 5.07
CA ASN A 56 33.39 5.29 6.45
C ASN A 56 32.03 5.25 7.18
N CYS A 57 30.92 4.98 6.53
CA CYS A 57 29.58 5.25 7.09
C CYS A 57 28.61 4.08 7.11
N SER A 58 28.91 2.94 6.46
CA SER A 58 27.92 1.89 6.33
C SER A 58 28.48 0.50 6.50
N THR A 59 27.96 -0.20 7.47
CA THR A 59 28.06 -1.65 7.57
C THR A 59 26.94 -2.29 6.74
N THR A 60 27.25 -3.38 6.07
CA THR A 60 26.21 -4.21 5.41
C THR A 60 25.17 -4.63 6.46
N LEU A 61 23.90 -4.40 6.16
CA LEU A 61 22.82 -4.80 7.03
C LEU A 61 22.65 -6.33 6.93
N SER A 62 22.94 -7.05 8.00
CA SER A 62 22.69 -8.48 8.03
C SER A 62 21.21 -8.78 8.32
N HIS A 63 20.70 -9.87 7.78
CA HIS A 63 19.37 -10.39 8.07
C HIS A 63 19.40 -11.90 8.32
N THR A 64 18.38 -12.39 9.01
CA THR A 64 18.19 -13.83 9.33
C THR A 64 17.20 -14.51 8.38
N ILE A 65 16.87 -13.90 7.27
CA ILE A 65 15.91 -14.42 6.29
C ILE A 65 16.57 -15.56 5.52
N THR A 66 15.92 -16.72 5.53
CA THR A 66 16.36 -17.91 4.83
C THR A 66 15.62 -18.08 3.49
N PRO A 67 16.15 -18.89 2.54
CA PRO A 67 15.41 -19.24 1.33
C PRO A 67 14.04 -19.89 1.62
N GLU A 68 13.91 -20.61 2.74
CA GLU A 68 12.66 -21.21 3.18
C GLU A 68 11.64 -20.15 3.62
N ASP A 69 12.08 -19.08 4.28
CA ASP A 69 11.21 -17.92 4.60
C ASP A 69 10.61 -17.28 3.35
N ILE A 70 11.40 -17.19 2.28
CA ILE A 70 10.98 -16.58 1.00
C ILE A 70 10.11 -17.54 0.18
N SER A 71 10.41 -18.84 0.22
CA SER A 71 9.69 -19.85 -0.57
C SER A 71 8.26 -20.09 -0.11
N GLN A 72 7.89 -19.64 1.09
CA GLN A 72 6.50 -19.68 1.54
C GLN A 72 5.67 -18.73 0.68
N ASN A 73 4.74 -19.28 -0.11
CA ASN A 73 3.74 -18.50 -0.88
C ASN A 73 2.73 -17.81 0.04
N THR A 74 3.22 -17.21 1.12
CA THR A 74 2.47 -16.52 2.16
C THR A 74 2.78 -15.04 2.12
N HIS A 75 1.92 -14.26 2.75
CA HIS A 75 2.14 -12.81 2.93
C HIS A 75 3.50 -12.53 3.59
N ASN A 76 3.87 -13.32 4.61
CA ASN A 76 5.14 -13.22 5.31
C ASN A 76 6.34 -13.54 4.40
N GLY A 77 6.21 -14.52 3.50
CA GLY A 77 7.24 -14.86 2.51
C GLY A 77 7.52 -13.71 1.56
N LEU A 78 6.47 -13.07 1.05
CA LEU A 78 6.60 -11.88 0.19
C LEU A 78 7.31 -10.74 0.93
N LEU A 79 6.89 -10.40 2.15
CA LEU A 79 7.56 -9.36 2.93
C LEU A 79 9.03 -9.71 3.23
N SER A 80 9.33 -10.98 3.53
CA SER A 80 10.71 -11.44 3.73
C SER A 80 11.57 -11.22 2.48
N SER A 81 11.05 -11.52 1.29
CA SER A 81 11.74 -11.26 0.02
C SER A 81 12.10 -9.78 -0.15
N TYR A 82 11.19 -8.86 0.19
CA TYR A 82 11.46 -7.42 0.08
C TYR A 82 12.49 -6.93 1.10
N ILE A 83 12.44 -7.45 2.33
CA ILE A 83 13.43 -7.11 3.35
C ILE A 83 14.81 -7.59 2.93
N ALA A 84 14.93 -8.84 2.44
CA ALA A 84 16.19 -9.37 1.92
C ALA A 84 16.72 -8.48 0.78
N THR A 85 15.87 -8.14 -0.19
CA THR A 85 16.24 -7.26 -1.30
C THR A 85 16.71 -5.88 -0.83
N PHE A 86 16.03 -5.28 0.16
CA PHE A 86 16.40 -3.99 0.73
C PHE A 86 17.79 -4.06 1.39
N CYS A 87 18.05 -5.12 2.16
CA CYS A 87 19.33 -5.33 2.83
C CYS A 87 20.46 -5.64 1.85
N ASP A 88 20.25 -6.59 0.94
CA ASP A 88 21.26 -7.09 -0.01
C ASP A 88 21.71 -6.01 -1.01
N ASN A 89 20.82 -5.08 -1.35
CA ASN A 89 21.15 -3.94 -2.21
C ASN A 89 21.64 -2.70 -1.43
N ASN A 90 21.86 -2.82 -0.11
CA ASN A 90 22.32 -1.74 0.78
C ASN A 90 21.44 -0.47 0.73
N LEU A 91 20.14 -0.62 0.46
CA LEU A 91 19.24 0.53 0.30
C LEU A 91 19.03 1.32 1.60
N HIS A 92 19.33 0.73 2.75
CA HIS A 92 19.38 1.43 4.05
C HIS A 92 20.42 2.57 4.09
N ALA A 93 21.48 2.47 3.28
CA ALA A 93 22.53 3.49 3.23
C ALA A 93 22.06 4.80 2.55
N LEU A 94 20.96 4.78 1.84
CA LEU A 94 20.43 5.97 1.17
C LEU A 94 19.94 7.05 2.15
N ASN A 95 19.62 6.71 3.42
CA ASN A 95 19.04 7.62 4.42
C ASN A 95 17.88 8.48 3.86
N ALA A 96 17.22 8.00 2.84
CA ALA A 96 16.14 8.64 2.11
C ALA A 96 14.95 7.69 1.99
N PRO A 97 13.75 8.18 1.72
CA PRO A 97 12.63 7.32 1.39
C PRO A 97 12.94 6.41 0.20
N VAL A 98 12.68 5.11 0.37
CA VAL A 98 12.88 4.10 -0.67
C VAL A 98 11.53 3.49 -1.01
N LEU A 99 11.04 3.79 -2.21
CA LEU A 99 9.77 3.31 -2.73
C LEU A 99 10.02 2.22 -3.76
N LEU A 100 9.66 0.99 -3.44
CA LEU A 100 9.91 -0.20 -4.25
C LEU A 100 8.61 -0.86 -4.70
N TYR A 101 8.63 -1.44 -5.91
CA TYR A 101 7.62 -2.43 -6.28
C TYR A 101 8.25 -3.66 -6.92
N SER A 102 7.60 -4.81 -6.76
CA SER A 102 7.91 -6.02 -7.51
C SER A 102 6.63 -6.75 -7.92
N THR A 103 6.77 -7.64 -8.89
CA THR A 103 5.68 -8.46 -9.40
C THR A 103 6.07 -9.93 -9.28
N GLU A 104 5.21 -10.73 -8.69
CA GLU A 104 5.43 -12.15 -8.49
C GLU A 104 4.23 -12.97 -8.97
N GLN A 105 4.48 -14.17 -9.47
CA GLN A 105 3.44 -15.15 -9.74
C GLN A 105 3.53 -16.26 -8.70
N ILE A 106 2.42 -16.49 -7.99
CA ILE A 106 2.35 -17.52 -6.95
C ILE A 106 2.26 -18.87 -7.64
N ALA A 107 3.26 -19.74 -7.43
CA ALA A 107 3.42 -21.00 -8.18
C ALA A 107 2.23 -21.94 -8.06
N ASP A 108 1.68 -22.09 -6.85
CA ASP A 108 0.62 -23.08 -6.57
C ASP A 108 -0.75 -22.68 -7.12
N THR A 109 -1.10 -21.39 -7.01
CA THR A 109 -2.42 -20.87 -7.42
C THR A 109 -2.40 -20.19 -8.78
N GLN A 110 -1.20 -19.93 -9.32
CA GLN A 110 -0.99 -19.13 -10.52
C GLN A 110 -1.53 -17.69 -10.39
N ASP A 111 -1.82 -17.24 -9.17
CA ASP A 111 -2.23 -15.87 -8.90
C ASP A 111 -1.06 -14.92 -9.15
N ILE A 112 -1.36 -13.69 -9.51
CA ILE A 112 -0.35 -12.66 -9.72
C ILE A 112 -0.45 -11.62 -8.62
N SER A 113 0.66 -11.41 -7.94
CA SER A 113 0.79 -10.37 -6.92
C SER A 113 1.72 -9.26 -7.40
N ILE A 114 1.34 -8.03 -7.10
CA ILE A 114 2.23 -6.88 -7.14
C ILE A 114 2.29 -6.28 -5.75
N ALA A 115 3.49 -6.06 -5.24
CA ALA A 115 3.67 -5.47 -3.94
C ALA A 115 4.42 -4.16 -4.03
N PHE A 116 4.03 -3.22 -3.19
CA PHE A 116 4.56 -1.88 -3.07
C PHE A 116 5.04 -1.69 -1.65
N ASN A 117 6.26 -1.21 -1.48
CA ASN A 117 6.89 -1.03 -0.18
C ASN A 117 7.54 0.34 -0.08
N ILE A 118 7.37 0.98 1.07
CA ILE A 118 8.01 2.26 1.42
C ILE A 118 8.85 2.02 2.66
N PHE A 119 10.16 2.22 2.54
CA PHE A 119 11.12 2.12 3.62
C PHE A 119 11.64 3.50 4.03
N ASN A 120 12.15 3.60 5.26
CA ASN A 120 12.74 4.81 5.85
C ASN A 120 11.74 5.96 6.06
N VAL A 121 10.43 5.67 6.13
CA VAL A 121 9.40 6.67 6.40
C VAL A 121 8.60 6.31 7.64
N GLN A 122 8.88 7.02 8.74
CA GLN A 122 8.20 6.82 10.03
C GLN A 122 6.79 7.43 10.04
N LYS A 123 6.53 8.43 9.19
CA LYS A 123 5.29 9.20 9.21
C LYS A 123 4.14 8.50 8.49
N SER A 124 2.94 8.78 8.94
CA SER A 124 1.65 8.29 8.40
C SER A 124 1.40 8.63 6.93
N ILE A 125 2.17 9.54 6.34
CA ILE A 125 2.11 9.83 4.90
C ILE A 125 2.43 8.59 4.04
N ALA A 126 3.22 7.65 4.55
CA ALA A 126 3.57 6.43 3.82
C ALA A 126 2.34 5.55 3.60
N GLU A 127 1.51 5.36 4.62
CA GLU A 127 0.22 4.66 4.51
C GLU A 127 -0.72 5.40 3.55
N ALA A 128 -0.79 6.73 3.66
CA ALA A 128 -1.63 7.55 2.78
C ALA A 128 -1.24 7.42 1.30
N ILE A 129 0.06 7.40 0.98
CA ILE A 129 0.56 7.17 -0.38
C ILE A 129 0.13 5.80 -0.90
N LEU A 130 0.31 4.74 -0.10
CA LEU A 130 -0.07 3.38 -0.50
C LEU A 130 -1.57 3.23 -0.71
N ILE A 131 -2.39 3.79 0.18
CA ILE A 131 -3.85 3.76 0.06
C ILE A 131 -4.28 4.54 -1.19
N GLN A 132 -3.80 5.77 -1.38
CA GLN A 132 -4.16 6.59 -2.54
C GLN A 132 -3.72 5.94 -3.85
N MET A 133 -2.49 5.43 -3.92
CA MET A 133 -1.98 4.72 -5.10
C MET A 133 -2.84 3.49 -5.42
N SER A 134 -3.18 2.68 -4.42
CA SER A 134 -4.02 1.48 -4.59
C SER A 134 -5.43 1.84 -5.09
N ARG A 135 -6.02 2.91 -4.54
CA ARG A 135 -7.30 3.43 -5.00
C ARG A 135 -7.23 3.95 -6.44
N SER A 136 -6.18 4.69 -6.78
CA SER A 136 -5.96 5.19 -8.13
C SER A 136 -5.85 4.04 -9.13
N LEU A 137 -5.15 2.96 -8.76
CA LEU A 137 -5.07 1.74 -9.56
C LEU A 137 -6.45 1.10 -9.76
N LEU A 138 -7.24 0.96 -8.69
CA LEU A 138 -8.60 0.42 -8.80
C LEU A 138 -9.46 1.24 -9.75
N GLN A 139 -9.43 2.56 -9.65
CA GLN A 139 -10.16 3.45 -10.54
C GLN A 139 -9.75 3.30 -12.01
N ASP A 140 -8.44 3.18 -12.28
CA ASP A 140 -7.92 2.95 -13.64
C ASP A 140 -8.32 1.58 -14.20
N LEU A 141 -8.55 0.60 -13.35
CA LEU A 141 -9.06 -0.72 -13.71
C LEU A 141 -10.60 -0.76 -13.81
N GLY A 142 -11.28 0.37 -13.56
CA GLY A 142 -12.73 0.48 -13.65
C GLY A 142 -13.49 0.11 -12.37
N HIS A 143 -12.79 -0.06 -11.25
CA HIS A 143 -13.38 -0.30 -9.92
C HIS A 143 -13.56 1.04 -9.20
N THR A 144 -14.73 1.66 -9.35
CA THR A 144 -14.99 3.03 -8.84
C THR A 144 -15.65 3.06 -7.47
N ASP A 145 -16.34 1.99 -7.07
CA ASP A 145 -17.03 1.88 -5.79
C ASP A 145 -16.28 0.95 -4.84
N HIS A 146 -15.37 1.52 -4.06
CA HIS A 146 -14.54 0.78 -3.12
C HIS A 146 -14.48 1.49 -1.77
N THR A 147 -14.30 0.70 -0.71
CA THR A 147 -14.14 1.18 0.67
C THR A 147 -12.81 0.72 1.24
N VAL A 148 -12.13 1.61 1.94
CA VAL A 148 -10.92 1.29 2.70
C VAL A 148 -11.35 0.80 4.07
N ARG A 149 -11.02 -0.44 4.43
CA ARG A 149 -11.13 -0.92 5.80
C ARG A 149 -9.80 -0.69 6.50
N ILE A 150 -9.82 -0.14 7.70
CA ILE A 150 -8.62 0.26 8.44
C ILE A 150 -8.73 -0.14 9.90
N ASN A 151 -7.61 -0.57 10.47
CA ASN A 151 -7.46 -0.87 11.89
C ASN A 151 -6.03 -0.54 12.36
N SER A 152 -5.79 -0.62 13.66
CA SER A 152 -4.45 -0.57 14.24
C SER A 152 -4.34 -1.52 15.43
N LEU A 153 -3.26 -2.29 15.45
CA LEU A 153 -2.82 -3.06 16.63
C LEU A 153 -1.83 -2.26 17.49
N GLY A 154 -1.36 -1.14 16.96
CA GLY A 154 -0.38 -0.27 17.58
C GLY A 154 1.03 -0.85 17.61
N ASP A 155 1.90 -0.20 18.35
CA ASP A 155 3.25 -0.64 18.64
C ASP A 155 3.26 -1.93 19.50
N ASN A 156 4.43 -2.48 19.73
CA ASN A 156 4.59 -3.72 20.50
C ASN A 156 4.00 -3.64 21.92
N GLU A 157 4.05 -2.48 22.57
CA GLU A 157 3.41 -2.28 23.88
C GLU A 157 1.89 -2.36 23.78
N SER A 158 1.29 -1.69 22.80
CA SER A 158 -0.14 -1.70 22.50
C SER A 158 -0.62 -3.11 22.17
N ALA A 159 0.05 -3.80 21.25
CA ALA A 159 -0.25 -5.16 20.83
C ALA A 159 -0.18 -6.16 22.00
N THR A 160 0.82 -5.99 22.89
CA THR A 160 0.95 -6.82 24.09
C THR A 160 -0.18 -6.58 25.08
N ARG A 161 -0.58 -5.32 25.32
CA ARG A 161 -1.74 -4.98 26.18
C ARG A 161 -3.01 -5.56 25.63
N TYR A 162 -3.28 -5.34 24.34
CA TYR A 162 -4.46 -5.88 23.68
C TYR A 162 -4.50 -7.41 23.72
N SER A 163 -3.39 -8.08 23.40
CA SER A 163 -3.29 -9.54 23.39
C SER A 163 -3.61 -10.13 24.77
N ARG A 164 -3.12 -9.47 25.86
CA ARG A 164 -3.42 -9.87 27.25
C ARG A 164 -4.92 -9.74 27.57
N GLU A 165 -5.53 -8.62 27.20
CA GLU A 165 -6.95 -8.39 27.49
C GLU A 165 -7.83 -9.31 26.65
N LEU A 166 -7.50 -9.55 25.38
CA LEU A 166 -8.15 -10.54 24.53
C LEU A 166 -8.05 -11.94 25.14
N ALA A 167 -6.86 -12.32 25.63
CA ALA A 167 -6.64 -13.61 26.29
C ALA A 167 -7.53 -13.74 27.54
N ASN A 168 -7.61 -12.69 28.38
CA ASN A 168 -8.45 -12.67 29.56
C ASN A 168 -9.94 -12.78 29.23
N PHE A 169 -10.38 -12.10 28.17
CA PHE A 169 -11.75 -12.17 27.67
C PHE A 169 -12.12 -13.57 27.18
N LEU A 170 -11.26 -14.18 26.36
CA LEU A 170 -11.50 -15.51 25.75
C LEU A 170 -11.41 -16.62 26.80
N LYS A 171 -10.46 -16.56 27.74
CA LYS A 171 -10.34 -17.56 28.84
C LYS A 171 -11.61 -17.71 29.67
N LYS A 172 -12.32 -16.60 29.89
CA LYS A 172 -13.60 -16.62 30.65
C LYS A 172 -14.76 -17.24 29.84
N ARG A 173 -14.56 -17.54 28.56
CA ARG A 173 -15.59 -18.01 27.62
C ARG A 173 -15.18 -19.24 26.82
N LEU A 174 -14.20 -19.99 27.32
CA LEU A 174 -13.66 -21.18 26.63
C LEU A 174 -14.76 -22.19 26.27
N ASP A 175 -15.75 -22.38 27.16
CA ASP A 175 -16.84 -23.33 26.91
C ASP A 175 -17.76 -22.90 25.76
N SER A 176 -17.79 -21.61 25.43
CA SER A 176 -18.60 -21.05 24.34
C SER A 176 -17.84 -21.00 23.02
N MET A 177 -16.54 -21.30 23.00
CA MET A 177 -15.71 -21.25 21.80
C MET A 177 -15.80 -22.57 21.02
N SER A 178 -15.60 -22.49 19.70
CA SER A 178 -15.42 -23.67 18.85
C SER A 178 -14.16 -24.47 19.23
N SER A 179 -14.07 -25.72 18.80
CA SER A 179 -12.89 -26.56 19.03
C SER A 179 -11.64 -25.97 18.39
N ASN A 180 -11.76 -25.42 17.16
CA ASN A 180 -10.65 -24.82 16.43
C ASN A 180 -10.13 -23.54 17.12
N ALA A 181 -11.05 -22.68 17.54
CA ALA A 181 -10.68 -21.45 18.27
C ALA A 181 -10.02 -21.77 19.62
N ARG A 182 -10.47 -22.82 20.34
CA ARG A 182 -9.81 -23.27 21.58
C ARG A 182 -8.41 -23.81 21.36
N GLU A 183 -8.20 -24.54 20.27
CA GLU A 183 -6.86 -25.04 19.92
C GLU A 183 -5.92 -23.89 19.56
N SER A 184 -6.37 -22.98 18.69
CA SER A 184 -5.62 -21.78 18.30
C SER A 184 -5.30 -20.86 19.47
N MET A 185 -6.15 -20.85 20.52
CA MET A 185 -5.92 -20.08 21.75
C MET A 185 -4.69 -20.55 22.53
N LYS A 186 -4.29 -21.81 22.40
CA LYS A 186 -3.06 -22.33 23.03
C LYS A 186 -1.81 -21.74 22.43
N GLU A 187 -1.86 -21.37 21.15
CA GLU A 187 -0.74 -20.75 20.45
C GLU A 187 -0.72 -19.24 20.68
N HIS A 188 -1.82 -18.55 20.32
CA HIS A 188 -1.93 -17.11 20.45
C HIS A 188 -3.40 -16.62 20.49
N PRO A 189 -3.77 -15.64 21.34
CA PRO A 189 -5.15 -15.14 21.41
C PRO A 189 -5.68 -14.59 20.09
N LEU A 190 -4.84 -13.93 19.30
CA LEU A 190 -5.23 -13.39 17.98
C LEU A 190 -5.52 -14.51 16.96
N LYS A 191 -4.86 -15.66 17.04
CA LYS A 191 -5.19 -16.84 16.22
C LYS A 191 -6.60 -17.35 16.57
N ALA A 192 -6.93 -17.42 17.86
CA ALA A 192 -8.27 -17.79 18.29
C ALA A 192 -9.32 -16.81 17.79
N LEU A 193 -9.04 -15.50 17.85
CA LEU A 193 -9.95 -14.47 17.32
C LEU A 193 -10.15 -14.66 15.80
N LEU A 194 -9.08 -14.93 15.04
CA LEU A 194 -9.18 -15.20 13.59
C LEU A 194 -10.06 -16.41 13.28
N GLU A 195 -9.95 -17.49 14.06
CA GLU A 195 -10.84 -18.65 13.88
C GLU A 195 -12.31 -18.29 14.18
N LEU A 196 -12.56 -17.54 15.27
CA LEU A 196 -13.91 -17.06 15.58
C LEU A 196 -14.48 -16.14 14.49
N ILE A 197 -13.65 -15.31 13.87
CA ILE A 197 -14.05 -14.45 12.74
C ILE A 197 -14.37 -15.29 11.51
N LYS A 198 -13.53 -16.27 11.15
CA LYS A 198 -13.76 -17.19 10.03
C LYS A 198 -15.06 -17.99 10.16
N GLU A 199 -15.40 -18.36 11.39
CA GLU A 199 -16.61 -19.11 11.72
C GLU A 199 -17.84 -18.21 11.91
N ASP A 200 -17.72 -16.90 11.74
CA ASP A 200 -18.75 -15.89 12.03
C ASP A 200 -19.36 -16.08 13.42
N HIS A 201 -18.53 -16.43 14.39
CA HIS A 201 -18.96 -16.76 15.74
C HIS A 201 -19.31 -15.50 16.53
N ASP A 202 -20.43 -15.51 17.29
CA ASP A 202 -20.93 -14.37 18.10
C ASP A 202 -19.88 -13.72 19.01
N LEU A 203 -18.93 -14.50 19.52
CA LEU A 203 -17.87 -14.00 20.39
C LEU A 203 -16.93 -13.03 19.65
N SER A 204 -16.76 -13.17 18.34
CA SER A 204 -15.91 -12.28 17.56
C SER A 204 -16.39 -10.83 17.62
N TYR A 205 -17.71 -10.61 17.70
CA TYR A 205 -18.33 -9.29 17.79
C TYR A 205 -18.26 -8.66 19.19
N ARG A 206 -17.91 -9.45 20.21
CA ARG A 206 -17.84 -9.03 21.61
C ARG A 206 -16.42 -8.91 22.15
N CYS A 207 -15.44 -9.22 21.30
CA CYS A 207 -14.03 -9.11 21.67
C CYS A 207 -13.64 -7.65 21.93
N PRO A 208 -12.65 -7.39 22.81
CA PRO A 208 -12.13 -6.06 23.04
C PRO A 208 -11.71 -5.39 21.75
N ASN A 209 -11.87 -4.08 21.64
CA ASN A 209 -11.43 -3.31 20.49
C ASN A 209 -9.94 -2.96 20.61
N PRO A 210 -9.06 -3.33 19.66
CA PRO A 210 -7.62 -3.05 19.75
C PRO A 210 -7.30 -1.56 19.87
N LEU A 211 -8.12 -0.68 19.29
CA LEU A 211 -7.89 0.78 19.32
C LEU A 211 -7.97 1.38 20.75
N GLU A 212 -8.61 0.71 21.70
CA GLU A 212 -8.67 1.14 23.11
C GLU A 212 -7.33 0.98 23.82
N TYR A 213 -6.45 0.12 23.30
CA TYR A 213 -5.17 -0.25 23.93
C TYR A 213 -3.97 0.42 23.28
N LEU A 214 -4.20 1.30 22.29
CA LEU A 214 -3.13 2.02 21.61
C LEU A 214 -2.36 2.95 22.56
N SER A 215 -1.04 2.99 22.41
CA SER A 215 -0.20 4.04 22.98
C SER A 215 -0.56 5.42 22.41
N ASP A 216 -0.14 6.50 23.07
CA ASP A 216 -0.40 7.85 22.57
C ASP A 216 0.24 8.07 21.19
N GLN A 217 1.41 7.49 20.94
CA GLN A 217 2.11 7.55 19.66
C GLN A 217 1.32 6.83 18.56
N SER A 218 0.92 5.58 18.78
CA SER A 218 0.15 4.80 17.82
C SER A 218 -1.23 5.39 17.58
N ARG A 219 -1.85 5.94 18.64
CA ARG A 219 -3.15 6.64 18.52
C ARG A 219 -3.02 7.90 17.66
N LYS A 220 -1.93 8.68 17.84
CA LYS A 220 -1.66 9.85 17.00
C LYS A 220 -1.43 9.43 15.55
N HIS A 221 -0.61 8.40 15.31
CA HIS A 221 -0.31 7.87 13.99
C HIS A 221 -1.60 7.43 13.27
N PHE A 222 -2.43 6.64 13.93
CA PHE A 222 -3.70 6.17 13.38
C PHE A 222 -4.66 7.33 13.07
N ARG A 223 -4.76 8.34 13.96
CA ARG A 223 -5.57 9.53 13.74
C ARG A 223 -5.11 10.31 12.49
N GLU A 224 -3.81 10.48 12.30
CA GLU A 224 -3.27 11.13 11.12
C GLU A 224 -3.67 10.40 9.83
N ILE A 225 -3.68 9.06 9.83
CA ILE A 225 -4.15 8.30 8.65
C ILE A 225 -5.64 8.56 8.40
N VAL A 226 -6.46 8.54 9.45
CA VAL A 226 -7.89 8.85 9.33
C VAL A 226 -8.10 10.27 8.79
N GLU A 227 -7.36 11.27 9.28
CA GLU A 227 -7.39 12.63 8.75
C GLU A 227 -7.00 12.70 7.26
N TYR A 228 -6.04 11.89 6.80
CA TYR A 228 -5.75 11.77 5.36
C TYR A 228 -6.95 11.23 4.58
N LEU A 229 -7.63 10.21 5.09
CA LEU A 229 -8.80 9.62 4.43
C LEU A 229 -9.95 10.62 4.36
N ASP A 230 -10.22 11.34 5.45
CA ASP A 230 -11.26 12.38 5.52
C ASP A 230 -10.97 13.52 4.51
N MET A 231 -9.75 14.05 4.51
CA MET A 231 -9.38 15.16 3.65
C MET A 231 -9.33 14.81 2.16
N THR A 232 -9.11 13.54 1.83
CA THR A 232 -9.14 13.04 0.46
C THR A 232 -10.51 12.51 0.05
N GLU A 233 -11.52 12.68 0.90
CA GLU A 233 -12.89 12.17 0.69
C GLU A 233 -12.89 10.67 0.35
N THR A 234 -11.99 9.92 1.00
CA THR A 234 -11.86 8.48 0.80
C THR A 234 -12.89 7.75 1.66
N PRO A 235 -13.82 6.97 1.07
CA PRO A 235 -14.71 6.14 1.86
C PRO A 235 -13.92 5.12 2.69
N TYR A 236 -14.10 5.10 4.00
CA TYR A 236 -13.42 4.15 4.87
C TYR A 236 -14.34 3.62 5.97
N GLU A 237 -13.95 2.49 6.53
CA GLU A 237 -14.57 1.84 7.68
C GLU A 237 -13.48 1.42 8.66
N ILE A 238 -13.66 1.75 9.93
CA ILE A 238 -12.79 1.26 11.01
C ILE A 238 -13.31 -0.12 11.41
N ASP A 239 -12.50 -1.16 11.17
CA ASP A 239 -12.87 -2.53 11.45
C ASP A 239 -11.99 -3.18 12.52
N PRO A 240 -12.46 -3.21 13.78
CA PRO A 240 -11.72 -3.82 14.90
C PRO A 240 -11.41 -5.31 14.72
N LYS A 241 -12.13 -6.01 13.82
CA LYS A 241 -11.92 -7.43 13.53
C LYS A 241 -10.82 -7.66 12.48
N MET A 242 -10.36 -6.60 11.81
CA MET A 242 -9.27 -6.72 10.86
C MET A 242 -7.93 -6.87 11.59
N VAL A 243 -7.61 -8.13 11.95
CA VAL A 243 -6.38 -8.53 12.65
C VAL A 243 -5.59 -9.56 11.84
N ASN A 244 -5.87 -9.69 10.54
CA ASN A 244 -5.17 -10.61 9.65
C ASN A 244 -3.69 -10.23 9.56
N ASN A 245 -2.82 -11.24 9.43
CA ASN A 245 -1.38 -11.06 9.31
C ASN A 245 -0.75 -10.27 10.48
N PHE A 246 -1.29 -10.43 11.69
CA PHE A 246 -0.78 -9.78 12.91
C PHE A 246 0.67 -10.20 13.25
N ASP A 247 1.16 -11.29 12.70
CA ASP A 247 2.53 -11.81 12.86
C ASP A 247 3.55 -11.00 12.05
N CYS A 248 3.11 -10.24 11.06
CA CYS A 248 3.99 -9.36 10.28
C CYS A 248 3.62 -7.89 10.38
N TYR A 249 2.33 -7.55 10.47
CA TYR A 249 1.91 -6.16 10.58
C TYR A 249 1.83 -5.68 12.03
N SER A 250 2.41 -4.51 12.26
CA SER A 250 2.29 -3.70 13.47
C SER A 250 1.65 -2.35 13.11
N ASP A 251 1.21 -1.59 14.12
CA ASP A 251 0.55 -0.31 13.94
C ASP A 251 -0.65 -0.38 12.97
N ALA A 252 -0.64 0.37 11.88
CA ALA A 252 -1.77 0.46 10.98
C ALA A 252 -1.85 -0.71 10.00
N LEU A 253 -3.08 -1.22 9.84
CA LEU A 253 -3.45 -2.21 8.82
C LEU A 253 -4.56 -1.61 7.95
N PHE A 254 -4.57 -1.97 6.67
CA PHE A 254 -5.66 -1.60 5.78
C PHE A 254 -5.93 -2.68 4.73
N SER A 255 -7.17 -2.74 4.27
CA SER A 255 -7.58 -3.47 3.07
C SER A 255 -8.49 -2.58 2.23
N ILE A 256 -8.58 -2.85 0.93
CA ILE A 256 -9.50 -2.13 0.06
C ILE A 256 -10.41 -3.15 -0.58
N GLU A 257 -11.70 -2.97 -0.38
CA GLU A 257 -12.77 -3.85 -0.87
C GLU A 257 -13.60 -3.13 -1.93
N ASP A 258 -13.85 -3.81 -3.05
CA ASP A 258 -14.76 -3.33 -4.08
C ASP A 258 -16.19 -3.76 -3.73
N LYS A 259 -17.07 -2.79 -3.52
CA LYS A 259 -18.47 -3.02 -3.16
C LYS A 259 -19.29 -3.68 -4.27
N ASN A 260 -18.88 -3.55 -5.52
CA ASN A 260 -19.58 -4.18 -6.63
C ASN A 260 -19.53 -5.72 -6.60
N PHE A 261 -18.67 -6.31 -5.76
CA PHE A 261 -18.51 -7.75 -5.59
C PHE A 261 -18.98 -8.28 -4.23
N ALA A 262 -19.53 -7.41 -3.35
CA ALA A 262 -19.91 -7.79 -1.97
C ALA A 262 -21.08 -8.78 -1.90
N ASP A 263 -21.89 -8.90 -2.95
CA ASP A 263 -23.17 -9.61 -2.83
C ASP A 263 -23.17 -11.08 -3.25
N ASN A 264 -22.15 -11.68 -3.84
CA ASN A 264 -22.10 -13.15 -4.05
C ASN A 264 -20.88 -13.74 -4.76
N GLU A 265 -19.90 -12.97 -5.22
CA GLU A 265 -18.69 -13.52 -5.86
C GLU A 265 -17.43 -12.87 -5.27
N ALA A 266 -16.51 -13.68 -4.75
CA ALA A 266 -15.23 -13.21 -4.27
C ALA A 266 -14.55 -12.35 -5.36
N SER A 267 -14.26 -11.09 -5.05
CA SER A 267 -13.46 -10.24 -5.93
C SER A 267 -12.19 -10.99 -6.34
N ASN A 268 -11.89 -11.01 -7.64
CA ASN A 268 -10.64 -11.58 -8.13
C ASN A 268 -9.43 -10.74 -7.69
N LEU A 269 -9.66 -9.55 -7.12
CA LEU A 269 -8.64 -8.63 -6.66
C LEU A 269 -8.68 -8.51 -5.14
N SER A 270 -7.55 -8.76 -4.49
CA SER A 270 -7.36 -8.59 -3.05
C SER A 270 -6.28 -7.56 -2.81
N ILE A 271 -6.58 -6.57 -1.97
CA ILE A 271 -5.64 -5.51 -1.58
C ILE A 271 -5.52 -5.50 -0.06
N GLN A 272 -4.32 -5.75 0.42
CA GLN A 272 -4.01 -5.74 1.85
C GLN A 272 -2.69 -5.03 2.09
N GLY A 273 -2.60 -4.26 3.15
CA GLY A 273 -1.38 -3.54 3.50
C GLY A 273 -1.31 -3.20 4.99
N GLY A 274 -0.17 -2.72 5.39
CA GLY A 274 0.09 -2.32 6.77
C GLY A 274 1.54 -1.99 7.01
N ARG A 275 1.82 -1.48 8.22
CA ARG A 275 3.17 -1.22 8.71
C ARG A 275 3.79 -2.49 9.27
N TYR A 276 5.08 -2.71 9.01
CA TYR A 276 5.77 -3.94 9.44
C TYR A 276 7.18 -3.71 10.01
N ASP A 277 7.34 -2.60 10.72
CA ASP A 277 8.61 -2.19 11.37
C ASP A 277 9.15 -3.27 12.31
N ASP A 278 8.28 -3.87 13.12
CA ASP A 278 8.64 -4.92 14.08
C ASP A 278 9.04 -6.22 13.38
N PHE A 279 8.40 -6.56 12.26
CA PHE A 279 8.78 -7.72 11.46
C PHE A 279 10.19 -7.54 10.89
N ILE A 280 10.54 -6.35 10.37
CA ILE A 280 11.91 -6.03 9.94
C ILE A 280 12.87 -6.12 11.11
N PHE A 281 12.54 -5.52 12.27
CA PHE A 281 13.39 -5.58 13.44
C PHE A 281 13.70 -7.01 13.87
N ASN A 282 12.72 -7.90 13.81
CA ASN A 282 12.92 -9.32 14.14
C ASN A 282 13.89 -10.00 13.19
N LYS A 283 13.87 -9.65 11.89
CA LYS A 283 14.72 -10.24 10.85
C LYS A 283 16.11 -9.62 10.74
N THR A 284 16.26 -8.32 11.04
CA THR A 284 17.52 -7.57 10.82
C THR A 284 18.18 -7.05 12.10
N LYS A 285 17.45 -7.04 13.23
CA LYS A 285 17.82 -6.38 14.50
C LYS A 285 18.04 -4.86 14.37
N ASN A 286 17.57 -4.27 13.26
CA ASN A 286 17.61 -2.83 13.02
C ASN A 286 16.21 -2.27 12.91
N ARG A 287 15.99 -1.09 13.49
CA ARG A 287 14.70 -0.38 13.41
C ARG A 287 14.65 0.39 12.09
N ILE A 288 13.95 -0.16 11.12
CA ILE A 288 13.73 0.43 9.79
C ILE A 288 12.24 0.60 9.62
N PRO A 289 11.74 1.85 9.55
CA PRO A 289 10.33 2.07 9.26
C PRO A 289 9.97 1.50 7.90
N ALA A 290 8.90 0.70 7.84
CA ALA A 290 8.44 0.11 6.61
C ALA A 290 6.93 -0.10 6.61
N VAL A 291 6.33 0.23 5.49
CA VAL A 291 4.92 -0.01 5.21
C VAL A 291 4.78 -0.57 3.81
N GLY A 292 3.87 -1.52 3.61
CA GLY A 292 3.67 -2.14 2.30
C GLY A 292 2.22 -2.46 2.02
N THR A 293 1.92 -2.66 0.75
CA THR A 293 0.64 -3.21 0.29
C THR A 293 0.88 -4.27 -0.77
N ILE A 294 0.11 -5.33 -0.72
CA ILE A 294 0.12 -6.42 -1.69
C ILE A 294 -1.23 -6.43 -2.38
N ILE A 295 -1.19 -6.37 -3.70
CA ILE A 295 -2.36 -6.45 -4.56
C ILE A 295 -2.26 -7.77 -5.33
N THR A 296 -3.21 -8.67 -5.09
CA THR A 296 -3.24 -10.00 -5.70
C THR A 296 -4.42 -10.14 -6.64
N LEU A 297 -4.14 -10.48 -7.87
CA LEU A 297 -5.13 -10.86 -8.87
C LEU A 297 -5.23 -12.39 -8.93
N LYS A 298 -6.40 -12.93 -8.56
CA LYS A 298 -6.66 -14.36 -8.43
C LYS A 298 -7.23 -14.97 -9.72
N GLY A 299 -7.08 -16.28 -9.87
CA GLY A 299 -7.74 -17.05 -10.94
C GLY A 299 -7.08 -16.92 -12.31
N ILE A 300 -5.79 -16.61 -12.36
CA ILE A 300 -5.03 -16.49 -13.60
C ILE A 300 -4.39 -17.82 -13.95
N ASN A 301 -4.88 -18.42 -15.04
CA ASN A 301 -4.37 -19.70 -15.55
C ASN A 301 -3.30 -19.52 -16.65
N LYS A 302 -2.60 -18.40 -16.68
CA LYS A 302 -1.60 -18.11 -17.72
C LYS A 302 -0.29 -17.63 -17.09
N PRO A 303 0.87 -18.07 -17.60
CA PRO A 303 2.14 -17.60 -17.10
C PRO A 303 2.32 -16.09 -17.36
N LEU A 304 3.05 -15.43 -16.47
CA LEU A 304 3.40 -14.03 -16.57
C LEU A 304 4.18 -13.78 -17.87
N THR A 305 3.63 -12.93 -18.73
CA THR A 305 4.35 -12.44 -19.90
C THR A 305 5.19 -11.22 -19.52
N ARG A 306 6.38 -11.08 -20.14
CA ARG A 306 7.24 -9.94 -19.89
C ARG A 306 6.51 -8.64 -20.24
N ILE A 307 6.35 -7.75 -19.27
CA ILE A 307 5.72 -6.46 -19.49
C ILE A 307 6.68 -5.58 -20.30
N PRO A 308 6.25 -5.02 -21.45
CA PRO A 308 7.08 -4.10 -22.21
C PRO A 308 7.41 -2.87 -21.34
N ARG A 309 8.69 -2.53 -21.24
CA ARG A 309 9.09 -1.26 -20.61
C ARG A 309 8.74 -0.12 -21.55
N ASN A 310 7.82 0.73 -21.14
CA ASN A 310 7.64 2.01 -21.83
C ASN A 310 8.86 2.90 -21.52
N LYS A 311 9.48 3.45 -22.56
CA LYS A 311 10.47 4.52 -22.39
C LYS A 311 9.72 5.73 -21.86
N LYS A 312 9.85 6.03 -20.58
CA LYS A 312 9.31 7.25 -19.99
C LYS A 312 10.27 8.40 -20.27
N SER A 313 9.74 9.55 -20.66
CA SER A 313 10.47 10.81 -20.59
C SER A 313 10.68 11.16 -19.11
N GLU A 314 11.82 11.72 -18.77
CA GLU A 314 12.05 12.29 -17.44
C GLU A 314 10.96 13.34 -17.15
N PRO A 315 10.39 13.36 -15.94
CA PRO A 315 9.36 14.33 -15.59
C PRO A 315 9.88 15.77 -15.59
N ASP A 316 9.17 16.66 -16.25
CA ASP A 316 9.45 18.10 -16.28
C ASP A 316 8.87 18.87 -15.09
N VAL A 317 8.18 18.18 -14.19
CA VAL A 317 7.44 18.77 -13.05
C VAL A 317 7.91 18.16 -11.75
N TYR A 318 8.08 18.98 -10.71
CA TYR A 318 8.35 18.52 -9.35
C TYR A 318 7.32 19.16 -8.39
N VAL A 319 6.72 18.33 -7.51
CA VAL A 319 5.81 18.81 -6.45
C VAL A 319 6.59 18.96 -5.15
N VAL A 320 6.59 20.19 -4.64
CA VAL A 320 7.25 20.63 -3.40
C VAL A 320 6.18 20.96 -2.36
N GLN A 321 6.36 20.50 -1.12
CA GLN A 321 5.36 20.72 -0.08
C GLN A 321 6.01 20.90 1.30
N LEU A 322 5.30 21.55 2.23
CA LEU A 322 5.72 21.70 3.62
C LEU A 322 4.53 21.75 4.56
N GLY A 323 4.43 20.74 5.44
CA GLY A 323 3.39 20.65 6.46
C GLY A 323 2.37 19.54 6.18
N PHE A 324 1.54 19.21 7.19
CA PHE A 324 0.59 18.10 7.13
C PHE A 324 -0.47 18.31 6.03
N GLY A 325 -1.27 19.38 6.12
CA GLY A 325 -2.30 19.69 5.11
C GLY A 325 -1.74 19.84 3.69
N PRO A 326 -0.63 20.61 3.49
CA PRO A 326 0.06 20.65 2.20
C PRO A 326 0.47 19.32 1.63
N LYS A 327 0.90 18.35 2.44
CA LYS A 327 1.24 16.97 1.99
C LYS A 327 0.03 16.26 1.39
N ILE A 328 -1.11 16.35 2.07
CA ILE A 328 -2.35 15.75 1.59
C ILE A 328 -2.77 16.39 0.28
N ARG A 329 -2.77 17.72 0.23
CA ARG A 329 -3.10 18.45 -1.00
C ARG A 329 -2.18 18.09 -2.15
N SER A 330 -0.89 17.95 -1.88
CA SER A 330 0.09 17.53 -2.89
C SER A 330 -0.16 16.11 -3.38
N LEU A 331 -0.57 15.18 -2.51
CA LEU A 331 -0.94 13.82 -2.90
C LEU A 331 -2.13 13.82 -3.88
N MET A 332 -3.13 14.66 -3.64
CA MET A 332 -4.26 14.84 -4.57
C MET A 332 -3.81 15.45 -5.91
N ILE A 333 -2.94 16.47 -5.87
CA ILE A 333 -2.39 17.11 -7.07
C ILE A 333 -1.59 16.10 -7.91
N ILE A 334 -0.80 15.23 -7.27
CA ILE A 334 -0.06 14.17 -7.95
C ILE A 334 -1.01 13.24 -8.70
N ASP A 335 -2.14 12.86 -8.10
CA ASP A 335 -3.14 12.03 -8.77
C ASP A 335 -3.86 12.78 -9.91
N GLU A 336 -4.17 14.06 -9.73
CA GLU A 336 -4.71 14.91 -10.81
C GLU A 336 -3.75 15.02 -12.01
N LEU A 337 -2.44 15.21 -11.75
CA LEU A 337 -1.40 15.23 -12.78
C LEU A 337 -1.29 13.86 -13.49
N ARG A 338 -1.38 12.77 -12.74
CA ARG A 338 -1.39 11.42 -13.28
C ARG A 338 -2.55 11.21 -14.26
N ARG A 339 -3.77 11.55 -13.87
CA ARG A 339 -4.96 11.47 -14.74
C ARG A 339 -4.85 12.36 -15.96
N ALA A 340 -4.12 13.45 -15.84
CA ALA A 340 -3.83 14.36 -16.95
C ALA A 340 -2.68 13.90 -17.87
N GLY A 341 -2.02 12.76 -17.55
CA GLY A 341 -0.87 12.24 -18.29
C GLY A 341 0.42 13.04 -18.11
N ILE A 342 0.52 13.86 -17.05
CA ILE A 342 1.69 14.70 -16.75
C ILE A 342 2.56 13.96 -15.74
N PRO A 343 3.74 13.43 -16.13
CA PRO A 343 4.64 12.79 -15.20
C PRO A 343 5.23 13.80 -14.22
N VAL A 344 5.44 13.38 -12.96
CA VAL A 344 5.86 14.25 -11.88
C VAL A 344 6.88 13.58 -10.97
N HIS A 345 7.83 14.36 -10.46
CA HIS A 345 8.67 14.00 -9.33
C HIS A 345 8.12 14.60 -8.04
N HIS A 346 8.30 13.93 -6.93
CA HIS A 346 7.94 14.42 -5.60
C HIS A 346 8.74 13.71 -4.50
N ASP A 347 8.81 14.33 -3.33
CA ASP A 347 9.23 13.70 -2.08
C ASP A 347 8.27 14.10 -0.95
N LEU A 348 7.13 13.41 -0.87
CA LEU A 348 6.12 13.68 0.16
C LEU A 348 6.58 13.32 1.57
N ALA A 349 7.63 12.52 1.73
CA ALA A 349 8.19 12.18 3.03
C ALA A 349 9.09 13.28 3.60
N SER A 350 9.67 14.14 2.75
CA SER A 350 10.53 15.23 3.18
C SER A 350 9.76 16.33 3.93
N ASP A 351 10.41 16.92 4.93
CA ASP A 351 9.94 18.13 5.64
C ASP A 351 10.86 19.33 5.39
N SER A 352 11.73 19.26 4.40
CA SER A 352 12.65 20.34 4.07
C SER A 352 12.32 20.94 2.71
N LEU A 353 11.74 22.13 2.71
CA LEU A 353 11.45 22.86 1.48
C LEU A 353 12.72 23.08 0.64
N SER A 354 13.82 23.48 1.29
CA SER A 354 15.09 23.73 0.60
C SER A 354 15.72 22.47 0.01
N ALA A 355 15.55 21.33 0.66
CA ALA A 355 16.02 20.05 0.12
C ALA A 355 15.22 19.65 -1.14
N GLN A 356 13.90 19.77 -1.10
CA GLN A 356 13.03 19.48 -2.23
C GLN A 356 13.30 20.41 -3.43
N ILE A 357 13.52 21.70 -3.19
CA ILE A 357 13.87 22.65 -4.28
C ILE A 357 15.24 22.30 -4.89
N ARG A 358 16.25 21.99 -4.08
CA ARG A 358 17.57 21.54 -4.59
C ARG A 358 17.45 20.25 -5.41
N GLU A 359 16.61 19.33 -4.98
CA GLU A 359 16.37 18.10 -5.74
C GLU A 359 15.69 18.39 -7.08
N ALA A 360 14.71 19.30 -7.10
CA ALA A 360 14.08 19.76 -8.33
C ALA A 360 15.08 20.41 -9.30
N GLU A 361 15.99 21.23 -8.78
CA GLU A 361 17.08 21.85 -9.56
C GLU A 361 18.06 20.80 -10.08
N ALA A 362 18.49 19.83 -9.24
CA ALA A 362 19.40 18.78 -9.61
C ALA A 362 18.84 17.85 -10.70
N ARG A 363 17.52 17.64 -10.71
CA ARG A 363 16.80 16.88 -11.75
C ARG A 363 16.57 17.67 -13.03
N GLY A 364 16.81 18.99 -13.02
CA GLY A 364 16.61 19.84 -14.17
C GLY A 364 15.15 19.98 -14.60
N VAL A 365 14.20 19.83 -13.67
CA VAL A 365 12.77 19.98 -13.99
C VAL A 365 12.45 21.40 -14.45
N ARG A 366 11.53 21.53 -15.39
CA ARG A 366 11.12 22.84 -15.92
C ARG A 366 10.19 23.58 -14.96
N TYR A 367 9.29 22.86 -14.31
CA TYR A 367 8.29 23.46 -13.42
C TYR A 367 8.34 22.86 -12.03
N THR A 368 8.14 23.72 -11.02
CA THR A 368 7.87 23.31 -9.65
C THR A 368 6.48 23.77 -9.24
N ILE A 369 5.72 22.85 -8.64
CA ILE A 369 4.43 23.15 -7.99
C ILE A 369 4.72 23.19 -6.50
N ILE A 370 4.49 24.32 -5.84
CA ILE A 370 4.78 24.50 -4.42
C ILE A 370 3.46 24.64 -3.67
N VAL A 371 3.29 23.83 -2.62
CA VAL A 371 2.14 23.85 -1.72
C VAL A 371 2.66 24.08 -0.30
N GLY A 372 2.53 25.31 0.18
CA GLY A 372 2.78 25.66 1.57
C GLY A 372 1.48 25.79 2.38
N GLN A 373 1.61 26.17 3.64
CA GLN A 373 0.43 26.33 4.52
C GLN A 373 -0.54 27.41 4.01
N LYS A 374 -0.03 28.51 3.43
CA LYS A 374 -0.86 29.57 2.85
C LYS A 374 -1.63 29.05 1.64
N GLU A 375 -0.93 28.40 0.71
CA GLU A 375 -1.54 27.85 -0.50
C GLU A 375 -2.58 26.78 -0.17
N PHE A 376 -2.35 26.00 0.89
CA PHE A 376 -3.33 25.03 1.38
C PHE A 376 -4.62 25.70 1.87
N ILE A 377 -4.51 26.77 2.68
CA ILE A 377 -5.65 27.53 3.19
C ILE A 377 -6.39 28.24 2.06
N ASP A 378 -5.66 28.90 1.15
CA ASP A 378 -6.21 29.67 0.03
C ASP A 378 -6.70 28.79 -1.13
N GLN A 379 -6.52 27.46 -1.05
CA GLN A 379 -6.82 26.48 -2.10
C GLN A 379 -6.14 26.81 -3.43
N THR A 380 -4.92 27.28 -3.37
CA THR A 380 -4.07 27.64 -4.51
C THR A 380 -2.80 26.81 -4.55
N VAL A 381 -2.00 27.01 -5.58
CA VAL A 381 -0.63 26.48 -5.70
C VAL A 381 0.27 27.55 -6.28
N ILE A 382 1.54 27.54 -5.92
CA ILE A 382 2.54 28.34 -6.63
C ILE A 382 3.10 27.48 -7.77
N LEU A 383 2.91 27.92 -9.01
CA LEU A 383 3.58 27.36 -10.18
C LEU A 383 4.80 28.21 -10.49
N ARG A 384 6.00 27.62 -10.39
CA ARG A 384 7.28 28.26 -10.68
C ARG A 384 7.92 27.67 -11.91
N ASP A 385 8.25 28.50 -12.89
CA ASP A 385 9.13 28.18 -14.00
C ASP A 385 10.57 28.28 -13.51
N MET A 386 11.29 27.14 -13.53
CA MET A 386 12.64 27.07 -12.98
C MET A 386 13.68 27.76 -13.90
N LYS A 387 13.40 27.82 -15.20
CA LYS A 387 14.27 28.46 -16.20
C LYS A 387 14.13 29.97 -16.16
N GLU A 388 12.91 30.45 -16.25
CA GLU A 388 12.60 31.90 -16.28
C GLU A 388 12.63 32.54 -14.87
N ARG A 389 12.69 31.71 -13.81
CA ARG A 389 12.66 32.14 -12.40
C ARG A 389 11.44 33.01 -12.03
N ASN A 390 10.37 32.90 -12.78
CA ASN A 390 9.10 33.54 -12.45
C ASN A 390 8.17 32.54 -11.73
N GLN A 391 7.26 33.06 -10.96
CA GLN A 391 6.26 32.27 -10.25
C GLN A 391 4.92 32.98 -10.17
N GLU A 392 3.87 32.21 -10.13
CA GLU A 392 2.51 32.71 -10.01
C GLU A 392 1.71 31.88 -9.03
N ASN A 393 0.77 32.52 -8.32
CA ASN A 393 -0.19 31.82 -7.47
C ASN A 393 -1.48 31.62 -8.27
N ILE A 394 -1.86 30.33 -8.48
CA ILE A 394 -2.98 29.95 -9.34
C ILE A 394 -3.80 28.83 -8.72
N ARG A 395 -5.02 28.64 -9.21
CA ARG A 395 -5.84 27.49 -8.83
C ARG A 395 -5.34 26.20 -9.51
N PRO A 396 -5.53 25.02 -8.89
CA PRO A 396 -5.11 23.75 -9.48
C PRO A 396 -5.66 23.47 -10.88
N ASP A 397 -6.91 23.82 -11.15
CA ASP A 397 -7.52 23.65 -12.47
C ASP A 397 -6.86 24.53 -13.56
N GLN A 398 -6.44 25.74 -13.20
CA GLN A 398 -5.67 26.63 -14.08
C GLN A 398 -4.25 26.13 -14.28
N MET A 399 -3.62 25.60 -13.22
CA MET A 399 -2.30 24.95 -13.26
C MET A 399 -2.29 23.82 -14.28
N LEU A 400 -3.26 22.90 -14.23
CA LEU A 400 -3.37 21.77 -15.17
C LEU A 400 -3.47 22.23 -16.62
N LYS A 401 -4.33 23.21 -16.89
CA LYS A 401 -4.49 23.80 -18.24
C LYS A 401 -3.19 24.42 -18.75
N LYS A 402 -2.49 25.14 -17.86
CA LYS A 402 -1.23 25.80 -18.20
C LYS A 402 -0.13 24.78 -18.47
N LEU A 403 0.03 23.78 -17.59
CA LEU A 403 1.03 22.73 -17.79
C LEU A 403 0.79 21.93 -19.08
N LYS A 404 -0.46 21.54 -19.37
CA LYS A 404 -0.80 20.87 -20.66
C LYS A 404 -0.37 21.71 -21.86
N LYS A 405 -0.66 23.01 -21.85
CA LYS A 405 -0.28 23.92 -22.94
C LYS A 405 1.24 24.08 -23.07
N GLN A 406 1.97 24.19 -21.95
CA GLN A 406 3.40 24.50 -21.94
C GLN A 406 4.27 23.27 -22.19
N LEU A 407 3.81 22.07 -21.79
CA LEU A 407 4.48 20.80 -22.03
C LEU A 407 4.09 20.17 -23.39
N ALA A 408 3.30 20.88 -24.20
CA ALA A 408 2.81 20.40 -25.51
C ALA A 408 2.14 19.00 -25.44
N LEU A 409 1.49 18.71 -24.33
CA LEU A 409 0.70 17.49 -24.16
C LEU A 409 -0.70 17.76 -24.75
N ALA A 410 -0.95 17.13 -25.88
CA ALA A 410 -2.22 17.23 -26.60
C ALA A 410 -3.34 16.48 -25.86
#